data_aae6b247bb3c1dd50cd173bee8d691cb
#
_entry.id   aae6b247bb3c1dd50cd173bee8d691cb
#
_cell.length_a   1.000
_cell.length_b   1.000
_cell.length_c   1.000
_cell.angle_alpha   90.00
_cell.angle_beta   90.00
_cell.angle_gamma   90.00
#
_symmetry.space_group_name_H-M   'P 1'
#
loop_
_entity.id
_entity.type
_entity.pdbx_description
1 polymer ?
#
loop_
_entity_poly.entity_id
_entity_poly.type
_entity_poly.pdbx_seq_one_letter_code
_entity_poly.pdbx_strand_id
1 'polypeptide(L)'
;MTDVIGTEQVAKATALLQRYKTGKAALDKRIVDNELWFRMQHWANYQNEMMEGKPKPSSGWLFNSIANKHADAMDNSPEPNVLPRAADDEQTAKVLSKILPVLLEQAEYEQVYSDTWWRKLKQGTGVKGIFWDPGLRNGVGDISIKSMDLLMMYWEPGVLDIQDSPHLFSLAVADNEQLKAQYPQLEGHTGSTLEVAKYIHDQSIDTSDKSVVVDWYYKKAREDGRPVLHYCKFCNGVVLYASENDPALADRGFYDHG
;
A
#
# COMPACT_ATOMS: atom_id res chain seq x y z
N MET A 1 25.44 -5.23 20.29
CA MET A 1 25.35 -4.15 19.30
C MET A 1 24.10 -3.37 19.67
N THR A 2 24.18 -2.06 19.74
CA THR A 2 23.00 -1.21 19.97
C THR A 2 22.23 -1.16 18.64
N ASP A 3 20.94 -1.44 18.66
CA ASP A 3 20.10 -1.38 17.45
C ASP A 3 20.19 0.03 16.83
N VAL A 4 20.44 0.09 15.53
CA VAL A 4 20.50 1.36 14.77
C VAL A 4 19.12 2.02 14.73
N ILE A 5 18.07 1.17 14.51
CA ILE A 5 16.68 1.59 14.56
C ILE A 5 16.08 1.12 15.89
N GLY A 6 15.77 2.07 16.74
CA GLY A 6 15.13 1.86 18.04
C GLY A 6 13.89 2.74 18.22
N THR A 7 13.42 2.85 19.45
CA THR A 7 12.21 3.64 19.81
C THR A 7 12.32 5.12 19.43
N GLU A 8 13.51 5.71 19.50
CA GLU A 8 13.74 7.12 19.14
C GLU A 8 13.52 7.34 17.63
N GLN A 9 14.07 6.47 16.77
CA GLN A 9 13.92 6.53 15.33
C GLN A 9 12.47 6.30 14.91
N VAL A 10 11.80 5.34 15.55
CA VAL A 10 10.36 5.09 15.32
C VAL A 10 9.50 6.27 15.76
N ALA A 11 9.83 6.95 16.86
CA ALA A 11 9.13 8.18 17.25
C ALA A 11 9.27 9.29 16.19
N LYS A 12 10.49 9.47 15.64
CA LYS A 12 10.74 10.42 14.53
C LYS A 12 9.95 10.02 13.26
N ALA A 13 9.93 8.73 12.93
CA ALA A 13 9.17 8.20 11.79
C ALA A 13 7.65 8.42 11.98
N THR A 14 7.13 8.21 13.20
CA THR A 14 5.72 8.45 13.53
C THR A 14 5.35 9.92 13.40
N ALA A 15 6.21 10.84 13.86
CA ALA A 15 6.01 12.29 13.68
C ALA A 15 6.01 12.69 12.21
N LEU A 16 6.90 12.10 11.40
CA LEU A 16 6.94 12.28 9.95
C LEU A 16 5.69 11.75 9.26
N LEU A 17 5.25 10.54 9.62
CA LEU A 17 3.99 9.96 9.14
C LEU A 17 2.81 10.87 9.44
N GLN A 18 2.72 11.44 10.64
CA GLN A 18 1.65 12.38 11.00
C GLN A 18 1.68 13.65 10.14
N ARG A 19 2.88 14.16 9.83
CA ARG A 19 3.03 15.28 8.88
C ARG A 19 2.53 14.92 7.48
N TYR A 20 2.86 13.71 6.98
CA TYR A 20 2.42 13.24 5.67
C TYR A 20 0.91 13.00 5.64
N LYS A 21 0.32 12.48 6.72
CA LYS A 21 -1.15 12.38 6.88
C LYS A 21 -1.82 13.74 6.76
N THR A 22 -1.30 14.74 7.45
CA THR A 22 -1.84 16.11 7.39
C THR A 22 -1.76 16.67 5.96
N GLY A 23 -0.64 16.49 5.28
CA GLY A 23 -0.47 16.93 3.89
C GLY A 23 -1.38 16.21 2.90
N LYS A 24 -1.76 14.96 3.19
CA LYS A 24 -2.63 14.14 2.33
C LYS A 24 -4.13 14.24 2.67
N ALA A 25 -4.51 14.87 3.78
CA ALA A 25 -5.89 14.86 4.29
C ALA A 25 -6.94 15.29 3.27
N ALA A 26 -6.64 16.28 2.42
CA ALA A 26 -7.54 16.71 1.35
C ALA A 26 -7.75 15.63 0.27
N LEU A 27 -6.71 14.86 -0.04
CA LEU A 27 -6.79 13.72 -0.95
C LEU A 27 -7.62 12.58 -0.34
N ASP A 28 -7.36 12.24 0.92
CA ASP A 28 -8.11 11.19 1.62
C ASP A 28 -9.61 11.51 1.69
N LYS A 29 -9.95 12.76 2.02
CA LYS A 29 -11.35 13.21 1.98
C LYS A 29 -11.96 13.04 0.59
N ARG A 30 -11.26 13.45 -0.47
CA ARG A 30 -11.74 13.31 -1.85
C ARG A 30 -11.95 11.84 -2.24
N ILE A 31 -11.06 10.94 -1.80
CA ILE A 31 -11.19 9.50 -2.05
C ILE A 31 -12.47 8.95 -1.40
N VAL A 32 -12.74 9.32 -0.15
CA VAL A 32 -13.95 8.91 0.58
C VAL A 32 -15.20 9.50 -0.08
N ASP A 33 -15.19 10.79 -0.44
CA ASP A 33 -16.30 11.44 -1.13
C ASP A 33 -16.59 10.77 -2.49
N ASN A 34 -15.56 10.44 -3.26
CA ASN A 34 -15.71 9.71 -4.53
C ASN A 34 -16.34 8.34 -4.35
N GLU A 35 -15.99 7.61 -3.29
CA GLU A 35 -16.60 6.31 -2.97
C GLU A 35 -18.10 6.47 -2.65
N LEU A 36 -18.48 7.51 -1.91
CA LEU A 36 -19.90 7.82 -1.64
C LEU A 36 -20.66 8.09 -2.94
N TRP A 37 -20.10 8.89 -3.84
CA TRP A 37 -20.69 9.16 -5.14
C TRP A 37 -20.82 7.90 -5.99
N PHE A 38 -19.80 7.05 -6.03
CA PHE A 38 -19.83 5.76 -6.73
C PHE A 38 -20.95 4.85 -6.19
N ARG A 39 -21.16 4.85 -4.86
CA ARG A 39 -22.21 4.08 -4.18
C ARG A 39 -23.60 4.74 -4.23
N MET A 40 -23.77 5.77 -5.01
CA MET A 40 -25.03 6.53 -5.12
C MET A 40 -25.49 7.18 -3.81
N GLN A 41 -24.58 7.35 -2.86
CA GLN A 41 -24.83 8.01 -1.57
C GLN A 41 -24.53 9.52 -1.66
N HIS A 42 -25.07 10.19 -2.69
CA HIS A 42 -24.79 11.58 -3.03
C HIS A 42 -25.12 12.57 -1.91
N TRP A 43 -26.04 12.21 -1.03
CA TRP A 43 -26.54 13.07 0.04
C TRP A 43 -25.94 12.77 1.41
N ALA A 44 -25.02 11.82 1.51
CA ALA A 44 -24.44 11.39 2.80
C ALA A 44 -23.80 12.54 3.59
N ASN A 45 -23.09 13.45 2.88
CA ASN A 45 -22.41 14.60 3.47
C ASN A 45 -23.31 15.83 3.68
N TYR A 46 -24.60 15.77 3.27
CA TYR A 46 -25.54 16.89 3.32
C TYR A 46 -26.71 16.62 4.28
N GLN A 47 -26.49 15.81 5.30
CA GLN A 47 -27.49 15.50 6.32
C GLN A 47 -27.52 16.62 7.37
N ASN A 48 -28.20 17.71 7.06
CA ASN A 48 -28.47 18.79 8.00
C ASN A 48 -30.00 19.01 8.13
N GLU A 49 -30.41 19.74 9.16
CA GLU A 49 -31.83 20.04 9.44
C GLU A 49 -32.57 20.66 8.23
N MET A 50 -31.87 21.43 7.40
CA MET A 50 -32.45 22.04 6.18
C MET A 50 -32.78 21.01 5.10
N MET A 51 -32.24 19.80 5.18
CA MET A 51 -32.46 18.71 4.22
C MET A 51 -33.42 17.64 4.74
N GLU A 52 -33.89 17.78 5.98
CA GLU A 52 -34.87 16.87 6.56
C GLU A 52 -36.20 16.97 5.81
N GLY A 53 -36.77 15.82 5.47
CA GLY A 53 -38.04 15.74 4.71
C GLY A 53 -37.96 16.12 3.23
N LYS A 54 -36.83 16.58 2.70
CA LYS A 54 -36.68 16.90 1.27
C LYS A 54 -36.35 15.65 0.42
N PRO A 55 -36.85 15.61 -0.83
CA PRO A 55 -36.46 14.54 -1.77
C PRO A 55 -34.95 14.51 -1.96
N LYS A 56 -34.37 13.31 -1.91
CA LYS A 56 -32.94 13.06 -2.11
C LYS A 56 -32.74 12.19 -3.38
N PRO A 57 -32.95 12.74 -4.59
CA PRO A 57 -32.80 11.96 -5.80
C PRO A 57 -31.36 11.50 -5.99
N SER A 58 -31.19 10.27 -6.44
CA SER A 58 -29.87 9.73 -6.80
C SER A 58 -29.95 9.06 -8.17
N SER A 59 -28.83 8.98 -8.87
CA SER A 59 -28.73 8.34 -10.18
C SER A 59 -27.48 7.50 -10.28
N GLY A 60 -27.56 6.38 -11.01
CA GLY A 60 -26.45 5.46 -11.25
C GLY A 60 -25.55 5.83 -12.43
N TRP A 61 -25.61 7.05 -12.96
CA TRP A 61 -24.83 7.44 -14.15
C TRP A 61 -23.32 7.28 -13.95
N LEU A 62 -22.80 7.73 -12.80
CA LEU A 62 -21.40 7.62 -12.48
C LEU A 62 -20.98 6.15 -12.32
N PHE A 63 -21.78 5.36 -11.60
CA PHE A 63 -21.56 3.91 -11.45
C PHE A 63 -21.49 3.24 -12.81
N ASN A 64 -22.48 3.48 -13.68
CA ASN A 64 -22.53 2.89 -15.02
C ASN A 64 -21.32 3.27 -15.88
N SER A 65 -20.94 4.56 -15.86
CA SER A 65 -19.78 5.04 -16.61
C SER A 65 -18.48 4.38 -16.15
N ILE A 66 -18.30 4.24 -14.83
CA ILE A 66 -17.10 3.58 -14.27
C ILE A 66 -17.12 2.08 -14.57
N ALA A 67 -18.27 1.40 -14.42
CA ALA A 67 -18.42 -0.02 -14.70
C ALA A 67 -18.08 -0.36 -16.16
N ASN A 68 -18.59 0.44 -17.11
CA ASN A 68 -18.29 0.25 -18.53
C ASN A 68 -16.79 0.42 -18.84
N LYS A 69 -16.17 1.48 -18.30
CA LYS A 69 -14.73 1.69 -18.47
C LYS A 69 -13.87 0.60 -17.81
N HIS A 70 -14.35 0.03 -16.70
CA HIS A 70 -13.69 -1.10 -16.09
C HIS A 70 -13.80 -2.35 -16.98
N ALA A 71 -14.98 -2.64 -17.52
CA ALA A 71 -15.18 -3.75 -18.45
C ALA A 71 -14.27 -3.65 -19.69
N ASP A 72 -14.22 -2.44 -20.32
CA ASP A 72 -13.32 -2.17 -21.44
C ASP A 72 -11.84 -2.44 -21.10
N ALA A 73 -11.44 -2.12 -19.87
CA ALA A 73 -10.06 -2.35 -19.42
C ALA A 73 -9.78 -3.84 -19.18
N MET A 74 -10.77 -4.62 -18.74
CA MET A 74 -10.62 -6.08 -18.57
C MET A 74 -10.53 -6.82 -19.89
N ASP A 75 -11.29 -6.37 -20.90
CA ASP A 75 -11.25 -6.95 -22.25
C ASP A 75 -9.89 -6.75 -22.94
N ASN A 76 -9.10 -5.75 -22.49
CA ASN A 76 -7.81 -5.40 -23.05
C ASN A 76 -6.68 -5.54 -22.01
N SER A 77 -6.64 -6.64 -21.27
CA SER A 77 -5.56 -6.88 -20.30
C SER A 77 -4.20 -7.02 -21.02
N PRO A 78 -3.13 -6.36 -20.54
CA PRO A 78 -1.82 -6.43 -21.19
C PRO A 78 -1.16 -7.78 -20.95
N GLU A 79 -0.58 -8.34 -22.03
CA GLU A 79 0.28 -9.52 -21.94
C GLU A 79 1.77 -9.10 -21.88
N PRO A 80 2.57 -9.70 -20.99
CA PRO A 80 3.99 -9.40 -20.91
C PRO A 80 4.77 -10.01 -22.07
N ASN A 81 5.61 -9.22 -22.71
CA ASN A 81 6.55 -9.69 -23.74
C ASN A 81 7.92 -9.07 -23.49
N VAL A 82 8.95 -9.90 -23.41
CA VAL A 82 10.34 -9.46 -23.20
C VAL A 82 11.06 -9.47 -24.54
N LEU A 83 11.56 -8.32 -24.96
CA LEU A 83 12.35 -8.16 -26.17
C LEU A 83 13.85 -8.11 -25.82
N PRO A 84 14.72 -8.82 -26.60
CA PRO A 84 16.16 -8.74 -26.40
C PRO A 84 16.67 -7.35 -26.77
N ARG A 85 17.69 -6.87 -26.05
CA ARG A 85 18.38 -5.62 -26.39
C ARG A 85 19.62 -5.87 -27.26
N ALA A 86 20.25 -7.03 -27.10
CA ALA A 86 21.41 -7.47 -27.85
C ALA A 86 21.21 -8.91 -28.35
N ALA A 87 22.03 -9.36 -29.29
CA ALA A 87 21.90 -10.69 -29.89
C ALA A 87 22.15 -11.84 -28.88
N ASP A 88 22.99 -11.63 -27.91
CA ASP A 88 23.29 -12.56 -26.81
C ASP A 88 22.16 -12.64 -25.77
N ASP A 89 21.24 -11.66 -25.73
CA ASP A 89 20.09 -11.64 -24.85
C ASP A 89 18.88 -12.45 -25.38
N GLU A 90 18.88 -12.88 -26.64
CA GLU A 90 17.71 -13.52 -27.27
C GLU A 90 17.19 -14.73 -26.50
N GLN A 91 18.09 -15.59 -26.04
CA GLN A 91 17.69 -16.81 -25.30
C GLN A 91 17.08 -16.45 -23.95
N THR A 92 17.66 -15.50 -23.24
CA THR A 92 17.15 -15.00 -21.95
C THR A 92 15.78 -14.35 -22.11
N ALA A 93 15.60 -13.50 -23.13
CA ALA A 93 14.32 -12.87 -23.42
C ALA A 93 13.22 -13.88 -23.74
N LYS A 94 13.53 -14.94 -24.52
CA LYS A 94 12.59 -16.04 -24.79
C LYS A 94 12.20 -16.81 -23.53
N VAL A 95 13.14 -17.06 -22.63
CA VAL A 95 12.87 -17.74 -21.36
C VAL A 95 11.99 -16.86 -20.46
N LEU A 96 12.33 -15.58 -20.31
CA LEU A 96 11.56 -14.64 -19.49
C LEU A 96 10.13 -14.46 -20.03
N SER A 97 9.94 -14.35 -21.35
CA SER A 97 8.61 -14.24 -21.96
C SER A 97 7.73 -15.47 -21.72
N LYS A 98 8.30 -16.63 -21.45
CA LYS A 98 7.55 -17.85 -21.08
C LYS A 98 7.27 -17.94 -19.58
N ILE A 99 8.18 -17.42 -18.74
CA ILE A 99 8.05 -17.49 -17.29
C ILE A 99 7.08 -16.44 -16.74
N LEU A 100 7.13 -15.21 -17.29
CA LEU A 100 6.32 -14.10 -16.79
C LEU A 100 4.82 -14.36 -16.78
N PRO A 101 4.18 -14.93 -17.84
CA PRO A 101 2.75 -15.26 -17.78
C PRO A 101 2.42 -16.23 -16.64
N VAL A 102 3.26 -17.24 -16.41
CA VAL A 102 3.08 -18.24 -15.35
C VAL A 102 3.18 -17.57 -13.97
N LEU A 103 4.16 -16.68 -13.77
CA LEU A 103 4.30 -15.93 -12.51
C LEU A 103 3.10 -15.01 -12.26
N LEU A 104 2.59 -14.35 -13.29
CA LEU A 104 1.42 -13.48 -13.17
C LEU A 104 0.15 -14.30 -12.86
N GLU A 105 -0.03 -15.45 -13.48
CA GLU A 105 -1.13 -16.36 -13.18
C GLU A 105 -1.06 -16.84 -11.72
N GLN A 106 0.10 -17.28 -11.26
CA GLN A 106 0.33 -17.72 -9.87
C GLN A 106 0.14 -16.60 -8.84
N ALA A 107 0.43 -15.36 -9.20
CA ALA A 107 0.21 -14.18 -8.37
C ALA A 107 -1.24 -13.64 -8.47
N GLU A 108 -2.16 -14.36 -9.14
CA GLU A 108 -3.55 -13.93 -9.37
C GLU A 108 -3.64 -12.50 -9.95
N TYR A 109 -2.72 -12.17 -10.87
CA TYR A 109 -2.54 -10.81 -11.37
C TYR A 109 -3.79 -10.24 -12.05
N GLU A 110 -4.62 -11.07 -12.65
CA GLU A 110 -5.88 -10.63 -13.27
C GLU A 110 -6.80 -9.97 -12.22
N GLN A 111 -6.92 -10.58 -11.03
CA GLN A 111 -7.70 -9.99 -9.93
C GLN A 111 -7.05 -8.69 -9.44
N VAL A 112 -5.73 -8.68 -9.25
CA VAL A 112 -4.99 -7.48 -8.85
C VAL A 112 -5.13 -6.35 -9.89
N TYR A 113 -5.13 -6.70 -11.17
CA TYR A 113 -5.32 -5.76 -12.27
C TYR A 113 -6.73 -5.15 -12.22
N SER A 114 -7.77 -5.99 -12.06
CA SER A 114 -9.15 -5.57 -11.89
C SER A 114 -9.30 -4.60 -10.69
N ASP A 115 -8.81 -4.99 -9.52
CA ASP A 115 -8.90 -4.18 -8.29
C ASP A 115 -8.17 -2.84 -8.44
N THR A 116 -7.01 -2.85 -9.10
CA THR A 116 -6.24 -1.63 -9.36
C THR A 116 -6.98 -0.69 -10.30
N TRP A 117 -7.66 -1.23 -11.33
CA TRP A 117 -8.48 -0.44 -12.24
C TRP A 117 -9.71 0.16 -11.54
N TRP A 118 -10.40 -0.60 -10.68
CA TRP A 118 -11.49 -0.07 -9.87
C TRP A 118 -11.01 1.11 -9.00
N ARG A 119 -9.86 0.96 -8.34
CA ARG A 119 -9.26 2.05 -7.55
C ARG A 119 -8.91 3.24 -8.44
N LYS A 120 -8.21 3.02 -9.56
CA LYS A 120 -7.83 4.07 -10.52
C LYS A 120 -9.04 4.87 -11.01
N LEU A 121 -10.12 4.22 -11.40
CA LEU A 121 -11.30 4.88 -11.93
C LEU A 121 -12.05 5.68 -10.86
N LYS A 122 -12.09 5.22 -9.61
CA LYS A 122 -12.77 5.91 -8.50
C LYS A 122 -11.90 6.98 -7.84
N GLN A 123 -10.63 6.74 -7.71
CA GLN A 123 -9.71 7.55 -6.90
C GLN A 123 -8.74 8.41 -7.74
N GLY A 124 -8.68 8.16 -9.05
CA GLY A 124 -7.76 8.82 -9.98
C GLY A 124 -6.37 8.15 -10.04
N THR A 125 -6.04 7.30 -9.08
CA THR A 125 -4.75 6.61 -8.98
C THR A 125 -4.95 5.17 -8.55
N GLY A 126 -4.26 4.24 -9.19
CA GLY A 126 -4.14 2.86 -8.76
C GLY A 126 -2.67 2.53 -8.52
N VAL A 127 -2.37 1.93 -7.39
CA VAL A 127 -1.00 1.56 -6.98
C VAL A 127 -0.91 0.04 -6.84
N LYS A 128 0.14 -0.55 -7.41
CA LYS A 128 0.48 -1.97 -7.25
C LYS A 128 1.75 -2.08 -6.41
N GLY A 129 1.75 -2.98 -5.45
CA GLY A 129 2.94 -3.37 -4.71
C GLY A 129 3.42 -4.73 -5.19
N ILE A 130 4.73 -4.87 -5.41
CA ILE A 130 5.40 -6.12 -5.75
C ILE A 130 6.31 -6.46 -4.58
N PHE A 131 6.09 -7.63 -3.98
CA PHE A 131 6.78 -8.06 -2.77
C PHE A 131 7.33 -9.47 -2.95
N TRP A 132 8.40 -9.80 -2.23
CA TRP A 132 8.79 -11.17 -2.00
C TRP A 132 8.08 -11.68 -0.73
N ASP A 133 7.33 -12.76 -0.85
CA ASP A 133 6.66 -13.39 0.29
C ASP A 133 7.33 -14.74 0.58
N PRO A 134 8.12 -14.84 1.66
CA PRO A 134 8.84 -16.07 2.01
C PRO A 134 7.92 -17.20 2.47
N GLY A 135 6.66 -16.92 2.83
CA GLY A 135 5.68 -17.93 3.26
C GLY A 135 5.02 -18.68 2.11
N LEU A 136 5.12 -18.17 0.88
CA LEU A 136 4.57 -18.84 -0.28
C LEU A 136 5.33 -20.12 -0.63
N ARG A 137 4.69 -21.02 -1.37
CA ARG A 137 5.26 -22.29 -1.86
C ARG A 137 5.92 -23.13 -0.75
N ASN A 138 5.20 -23.32 0.36
CA ASN A 138 5.68 -24.11 1.50
C ASN A 138 7.03 -23.59 2.08
N GLY A 139 7.22 -22.27 2.09
CA GLY A 139 8.40 -21.62 2.66
C GLY A 139 9.58 -21.45 1.71
N VAL A 140 9.43 -21.78 0.42
CA VAL A 140 10.44 -21.46 -0.61
C VAL A 140 10.42 -19.96 -0.94
N GLY A 141 9.25 -19.33 -0.80
CA GLY A 141 9.01 -17.96 -1.17
C GLY A 141 8.63 -17.79 -2.65
N ASP A 142 7.90 -16.73 -2.92
CA ASP A 142 7.53 -16.33 -4.28
C ASP A 142 7.16 -14.84 -4.36
N ILE A 143 6.96 -14.34 -5.58
CA ILE A 143 6.52 -12.98 -5.84
C ILE A 143 5.03 -12.86 -5.51
N SER A 144 4.70 -11.88 -4.68
CA SER A 144 3.32 -11.48 -4.36
C SER A 144 3.04 -10.11 -4.94
N ILE A 145 1.98 -9.99 -5.73
CA ILE A 145 1.53 -8.73 -6.32
C ILE A 145 0.21 -8.35 -5.68
N LYS A 146 0.09 -7.11 -5.19
CA LYS A 146 -1.12 -6.65 -4.48
C LYS A 146 -1.58 -5.28 -4.99
N SER A 147 -2.88 -5.07 -5.06
CA SER A 147 -3.46 -3.74 -5.22
C SER A 147 -3.41 -3.01 -3.88
N MET A 148 -2.67 -1.91 -3.82
CA MET A 148 -2.47 -1.13 -2.60
C MET A 148 -3.62 -0.16 -2.38
N ASP A 149 -4.05 -0.02 -1.11
CA ASP A 149 -5.07 0.96 -0.77
C ASP A 149 -4.44 2.34 -0.58
N LEU A 150 -4.89 3.30 -1.39
CA LEU A 150 -4.37 4.66 -1.35
C LEU A 150 -4.64 5.36 0.00
N LEU A 151 -5.70 5.00 0.73
CA LEU A 151 -5.97 5.53 2.07
C LEU A 151 -4.93 5.08 3.10
N MET A 152 -4.26 3.94 2.85
CA MET A 152 -3.27 3.36 3.75
C MET A 152 -1.83 3.66 3.35
N MET A 153 -1.61 4.50 2.31
CA MET A 153 -0.27 4.85 1.82
C MET A 153 0.01 6.33 2.03
N TYR A 154 1.20 6.66 2.53
CA TYR A 154 1.63 8.03 2.80
C TYR A 154 3.05 8.25 2.29
N TRP A 155 3.23 9.31 1.51
CA TRP A 155 4.50 9.74 0.92
C TRP A 155 4.67 11.25 1.09
N GLU A 156 5.83 11.78 0.73
CA GLU A 156 6.12 13.19 0.91
C GLU A 156 5.15 14.08 0.10
N PRO A 157 4.47 15.04 0.76
CA PRO A 157 3.58 15.97 0.08
C PRO A 157 4.31 16.79 -0.99
N GLY A 158 3.70 16.90 -2.18
CA GLY A 158 4.25 17.66 -3.31
C GLY A 158 5.12 16.83 -4.27
N VAL A 159 5.47 15.60 -3.93
CA VAL A 159 6.18 14.68 -4.83
C VAL A 159 5.18 14.10 -5.83
N LEU A 160 5.52 14.16 -7.12
CA LEU A 160 4.66 13.68 -8.21
C LEU A 160 4.85 12.17 -8.46
N ASP A 161 6.10 11.71 -8.47
CA ASP A 161 6.41 10.30 -8.56
C ASP A 161 6.69 9.74 -7.16
N ILE A 162 5.94 8.74 -6.75
CA ILE A 162 6.09 8.10 -5.45
C ILE A 162 7.50 7.51 -5.26
N GLN A 163 8.18 7.16 -6.36
CA GLN A 163 9.55 6.66 -6.32
C GLN A 163 10.56 7.73 -5.93
N ASP A 164 10.24 9.01 -6.11
CA ASP A 164 11.09 10.13 -5.69
C ASP A 164 10.94 10.47 -4.22
N SER A 165 9.90 9.94 -3.55
CA SER A 165 9.71 10.17 -2.13
C SER A 165 10.87 9.60 -1.30
N PRO A 166 11.48 10.38 -0.39
CA PRO A 166 12.53 9.87 0.50
C PRO A 166 11.98 8.87 1.52
N HIS A 167 10.71 8.97 1.87
CA HIS A 167 10.01 8.08 2.79
C HIS A 167 8.67 7.68 2.22
N LEU A 168 8.33 6.41 2.36
CA LEU A 168 7.02 5.85 2.05
C LEU A 168 6.53 5.04 3.25
N PHE A 169 5.31 5.30 3.67
CA PHE A 169 4.65 4.53 4.70
C PHE A 169 3.45 3.78 4.10
N SER A 170 3.37 2.50 4.41
CA SER A 170 2.19 1.67 4.14
C SER A 170 1.65 1.18 5.47
N LEU A 171 0.36 1.37 5.70
CA LEU A 171 -0.31 1.00 6.94
C LEU A 171 -1.18 -0.23 6.70
N ALA A 172 -1.19 -1.12 7.68
CA ALA A 172 -2.10 -2.26 7.70
C ALA A 172 -2.77 -2.36 9.06
N VAL A 173 -4.06 -2.66 9.07
CA VAL A 173 -4.80 -2.94 10.30
C VAL A 173 -4.77 -4.44 10.53
N ALA A 174 -4.24 -4.87 11.65
CA ALA A 174 -4.09 -6.28 11.98
C ALA A 174 -4.67 -6.59 13.36
N ASP A 175 -5.13 -7.82 13.51
CA ASP A 175 -5.69 -8.33 14.75
C ASP A 175 -4.64 -8.45 15.84
N ASN A 176 -4.98 -8.05 17.08
CA ASN A 176 -4.05 -8.00 18.19
C ASN A 176 -3.58 -9.40 18.64
N GLU A 177 -4.42 -10.42 18.56
CA GLU A 177 -4.04 -11.78 18.93
C GLU A 177 -3.05 -12.37 17.91
N GLN A 178 -3.33 -12.16 16.62
CA GLN A 178 -2.40 -12.59 15.56
C GLN A 178 -1.05 -11.86 15.65
N LEU A 179 -1.07 -10.55 15.93
CA LEU A 179 0.15 -9.78 16.11
C LEU A 179 0.98 -10.26 17.29
N LYS A 180 0.36 -10.56 18.44
CA LYS A 180 1.07 -11.10 19.60
C LYS A 180 1.65 -12.48 19.35
N ALA A 181 0.92 -13.34 18.62
CA ALA A 181 1.41 -14.66 18.26
C ALA A 181 2.64 -14.58 17.33
N GLN A 182 2.64 -13.64 16.39
CA GLN A 182 3.73 -13.43 15.45
C GLN A 182 4.90 -12.64 16.04
N TYR A 183 4.60 -11.65 16.89
CA TYR A 183 5.56 -10.72 17.49
C TYR A 183 5.38 -10.64 19.01
N PRO A 184 5.96 -11.55 19.80
CA PRO A 184 5.80 -11.57 21.26
C PRO A 184 6.23 -10.26 21.95
N GLN A 185 7.13 -9.49 21.34
CA GLN A 185 7.56 -8.19 21.86
C GLN A 185 6.44 -7.12 21.90
N LEU A 186 5.29 -7.37 21.28
CA LEU A 186 4.10 -6.51 21.34
C LEU A 186 3.23 -6.74 22.57
N GLU A 187 3.58 -7.69 23.44
CA GLU A 187 2.79 -7.90 24.66
C GLU A 187 2.78 -6.63 25.51
N GLY A 188 1.57 -6.17 25.87
CA GLY A 188 1.38 -4.89 26.57
C GLY A 188 1.40 -3.63 25.69
N HIS A 189 1.68 -3.74 24.39
CA HIS A 189 1.77 -2.62 23.45
C HIS A 189 0.73 -2.71 22.31
N THR A 190 -0.37 -3.40 22.53
CA THR A 190 -1.48 -3.52 21.58
C THR A 190 -2.54 -2.44 21.80
N GLY A 191 -3.34 -2.20 20.77
CA GLY A 191 -4.33 -1.13 20.72
C GLY A 191 -3.91 -0.06 19.70
N SER A 192 -4.84 0.52 18.95
CA SER A 192 -4.50 1.47 17.92
C SER A 192 -4.20 2.85 18.52
N THR A 193 -2.97 3.33 18.35
CA THR A 193 -2.58 4.72 18.65
C THR A 193 -2.63 5.62 17.42
N LEU A 194 -2.80 5.04 16.22
CA LEU A 194 -2.88 5.74 14.96
C LEU A 194 -4.30 5.67 14.39
N GLU A 195 -4.88 6.82 14.12
CA GLU A 195 -6.09 6.90 13.32
C GLU A 195 -5.74 6.74 11.84
N VAL A 196 -6.49 5.91 11.13
CA VAL A 196 -6.40 5.74 9.69
C VAL A 196 -7.69 6.20 9.03
N ALA A 197 -7.60 6.81 7.85
CA ALA A 197 -8.76 7.14 7.05
C ALA A 197 -9.46 5.85 6.61
N LYS A 198 -10.78 5.82 6.71
CA LYS A 198 -11.61 4.66 6.36
C LYS A 198 -12.64 5.06 5.32
N TYR A 199 -13.02 4.10 4.49
CA TYR A 199 -14.24 4.24 3.69
C TYR A 199 -15.45 4.24 4.63
N ILE A 200 -16.49 4.99 4.25
CA ILE A 200 -17.65 5.15 5.14
C ILE A 200 -18.33 3.81 5.49
N HIS A 201 -18.27 2.83 4.57
CA HIS A 201 -18.82 1.50 4.82
C HIS A 201 -18.00 0.68 5.84
N ASP A 202 -16.76 1.08 6.11
CA ASP A 202 -15.89 0.42 7.08
C ASP A 202 -16.05 1.01 8.50
N GLN A 203 -16.76 2.13 8.64
CA GLN A 203 -16.93 2.81 9.92
C GLN A 203 -17.76 2.00 10.94
N SER A 204 -18.59 1.07 10.45
CA SER A 204 -19.37 0.15 11.29
C SER A 204 -18.56 -1.03 11.85
N ILE A 205 -17.33 -1.24 11.35
CA ILE A 205 -16.47 -2.34 11.79
C ILE A 205 -15.80 -1.95 13.09
N ASP A 206 -15.99 -2.77 14.13
CA ASP A 206 -15.27 -2.65 15.39
C ASP A 206 -13.78 -2.92 15.16
N THR A 207 -12.95 -1.99 15.58
CA THR A 207 -11.49 -2.07 15.47
C THR A 207 -10.80 -1.97 16.83
N SER A 208 -11.53 -2.15 17.92
CA SER A 208 -11.00 -2.06 19.29
C SER A 208 -9.96 -3.13 19.61
N ASP A 209 -10.06 -4.28 18.95
CA ASP A 209 -9.14 -5.43 19.04
C ASP A 209 -8.01 -5.40 18.00
N LYS A 210 -7.85 -4.29 17.27
CA LYS A 210 -6.88 -4.18 16.18
C LYS A 210 -5.82 -3.12 16.46
N SER A 211 -4.65 -3.34 15.88
CA SER A 211 -3.54 -2.38 15.89
C SER A 211 -3.12 -2.03 14.47
N VAL A 212 -2.59 -0.82 14.31
CA VAL A 212 -2.02 -0.37 13.03
C VAL A 212 -0.55 -0.73 12.99
N VAL A 213 -0.21 -1.60 12.06
CA VAL A 213 1.18 -1.92 11.70
C VAL A 213 1.63 -0.94 10.62
N VAL A 214 2.81 -0.40 10.78
CA VAL A 214 3.41 0.54 9.84
C VAL A 214 4.60 -0.11 9.17
N ASP A 215 4.56 -0.20 7.86
CA ASP A 215 5.68 -0.54 6.99
C ASP A 215 6.30 0.77 6.49
N TRP A 216 7.51 1.07 6.93
CA TRP A 216 8.23 2.28 6.62
C TRP A 216 9.40 1.97 5.70
N TYR A 217 9.35 2.47 4.48
CA TYR A 217 10.43 2.42 3.49
C TYR A 217 11.10 3.79 3.46
N TYR A 218 12.43 3.83 3.48
CA TYR A 218 13.17 5.08 3.46
C TYR A 218 14.50 4.94 2.74
N LYS A 219 14.89 6.01 2.06
CA LYS A 219 16.16 6.10 1.35
C LYS A 219 17.23 6.67 2.26
N LYS A 220 18.38 6.03 2.26
CA LYS A 220 19.58 6.47 2.98
C LYS A 220 20.76 6.47 2.02
N ALA A 221 21.60 7.50 2.06
CA ALA A 221 22.84 7.51 1.28
C ALA A 221 23.87 6.58 1.95
N ARG A 222 24.50 5.74 1.17
CA ARG A 222 25.70 4.99 1.55
C ARG A 222 26.92 5.90 1.64
N GLU A 223 28.03 5.39 2.15
CA GLU A 223 29.33 6.08 2.16
C GLU A 223 29.81 6.46 0.77
N ASP A 224 29.47 5.67 -0.26
CA ASP A 224 29.77 5.92 -1.67
C ASP A 224 28.81 6.92 -2.35
N GLY A 225 27.84 7.47 -1.59
CA GLY A 225 26.83 8.43 -2.04
C GLY A 225 25.65 7.81 -2.80
N ARG A 226 25.61 6.51 -3.02
CA ARG A 226 24.47 5.85 -3.66
C ARG A 226 23.29 5.72 -2.70
N PRO A 227 22.05 6.02 -3.15
CA PRO A 227 20.87 5.82 -2.32
C PRO A 227 20.58 4.31 -2.18
N VAL A 228 20.33 3.88 -0.96
CA VAL A 228 19.85 2.53 -0.64
C VAL A 228 18.49 2.61 -0.01
N LEU A 229 17.61 1.67 -0.32
CA LEU A 229 16.31 1.57 0.30
C LEU A 229 16.40 0.69 1.55
N HIS A 230 16.02 1.25 2.68
CA HIS A 230 15.85 0.52 3.93
C HIS A 230 14.37 0.32 4.25
N TYR A 231 14.11 -0.63 5.10
CA TYR A 231 12.77 -1.01 5.53
C TYR A 231 12.71 -1.19 7.04
N CYS A 232 11.67 -0.65 7.66
CA CYS A 232 11.37 -0.87 9.06
C CYS A 232 9.87 -1.13 9.23
N LYS A 233 9.54 -2.21 9.93
CA LYS A 233 8.19 -2.53 10.37
C LYS A 233 8.07 -2.23 11.86
N PHE A 234 7.05 -1.47 12.24
CA PHE A 234 6.78 -1.15 13.64
C PHE A 234 5.28 -1.06 13.95
N CYS A 235 4.95 -1.23 15.21
CA CYS A 235 3.59 -1.09 15.73
C CYS A 235 3.65 -0.44 17.11
N ASN A 236 2.86 0.61 17.34
CA ASN A 236 2.74 1.32 18.63
C ASN A 236 4.08 1.68 19.28
N GLY A 237 5.05 2.12 18.48
CA GLY A 237 6.38 2.50 18.95
C GLY A 237 7.38 1.33 19.14
N VAL A 238 6.94 0.09 18.95
CA VAL A 238 7.78 -1.11 19.05
C VAL A 238 8.27 -1.50 17.66
N VAL A 239 9.58 -1.68 17.48
CA VAL A 239 10.19 -2.20 16.25
C VAL A 239 9.91 -3.70 16.15
N LEU A 240 9.29 -4.12 15.06
CA LEU A 240 9.05 -5.53 14.74
C LEU A 240 10.16 -6.12 13.89
N TYR A 241 10.65 -5.31 12.95
CA TYR A 241 11.77 -5.64 12.08
C TYR A 241 12.39 -4.34 11.55
N ALA A 242 13.71 -4.33 11.38
CA ALA A 242 14.41 -3.23 10.71
C ALA A 242 15.61 -3.77 9.93
N SER A 243 15.72 -3.42 8.64
CA SER A 243 16.82 -3.85 7.78
C SER A 243 18.20 -3.33 8.24
N GLU A 244 18.25 -2.16 8.87
CA GLU A 244 19.48 -1.61 9.44
C GLU A 244 19.95 -2.36 10.71
N ASN A 245 19.05 -3.07 11.39
CA ASN A 245 19.39 -3.90 12.54
C ASN A 245 19.84 -5.32 12.13
N ASP A 246 19.62 -5.70 10.87
CA ASP A 246 20.07 -6.96 10.30
C ASP A 246 21.50 -6.81 9.75
N PRO A 247 22.51 -7.51 10.31
CA PRO A 247 23.90 -7.41 9.85
C PRO A 247 24.10 -7.74 8.36
N ALA A 248 23.21 -8.53 7.76
CA ALA A 248 23.30 -8.89 6.35
C ALA A 248 22.80 -7.76 5.41
N LEU A 249 21.96 -6.86 5.93
CA LEU A 249 21.27 -5.83 5.15
C LEU A 249 21.69 -4.42 5.55
N ALA A 250 22.35 -4.22 6.69
CA ALA A 250 22.68 -2.90 7.23
C ALA A 250 23.45 -2.01 6.24
N ASP A 251 24.38 -2.60 5.48
CA ASP A 251 25.17 -1.88 4.46
C ASP A 251 24.58 -1.96 3.04
N ARG A 252 23.81 -3.01 2.77
CA ARG A 252 23.26 -3.25 1.42
C ARG A 252 21.90 -2.60 1.18
N GLY A 253 21.16 -2.33 2.27
CA GLY A 253 19.76 -1.98 2.21
C GLY A 253 18.88 -3.19 1.90
N PHE A 254 17.58 -2.94 1.93
CA PHE A 254 16.56 -3.96 1.64
C PHE A 254 16.45 -4.25 0.13
N TYR A 255 16.71 -3.23 -0.70
CA TYR A 255 16.86 -3.36 -2.15
C TYR A 255 18.12 -2.61 -2.59
N ASP A 256 19.01 -3.30 -3.30
CA ASP A 256 20.15 -2.69 -3.99
C ASP A 256 19.68 -2.25 -5.38
N HIS A 257 19.59 -0.94 -5.57
CA HIS A 257 19.40 -0.36 -6.90
C HIS A 257 20.77 -0.21 -7.52
N GLY A 258 21.25 -1.33 -8.08
CA GLY A 258 22.47 -1.33 -8.87
C GLY A 258 22.34 -0.55 -10.18
#